data_263e40ca7349987006de8d98701da363
#
_entry.id   263e40ca7349987006de8d98701da363
#
_cell.length_a   1.000
_cell.length_b   1.000
_cell.length_c   1.000
_cell.angle_alpha   90.00
_cell.angle_beta   90.00
_cell.angle_gamma   90.00
#
_symmetry.space_group_name_H-M   'P 1'
#
loop_
_entity.id
_entity.type
_entity.pdbx_description
1 polymer ?
#
loop_
_entity_poly.entity_id
_entity_poly.type
_entity_poly.pdbx_seq_one_letter_code
_entity_poly.pdbx_strand_id
1 'polypeptide(L)'
;MTCFFLDRFYASDDGLRLYARDYPGPTPDAPIVLCLPGLTRNSKDFSSLAEALAPRCRVICPDLRGRGRSARDADPGRYRPDRYCADMLTLLDHLGVAKASIVGTSLGGLMAMILAATRPERVQAIVLNDVGPELDPSGVARIAGYVGKQHEPCSVDEAVDRIAAINGLAFPDYGRADWLAMVANTCVVENGQVLLDYDPAIAMGMASGSATPNLWPLFDMIGAMPSLAVRGALSDILAPATLAAMVKRRPSLAAIEVPGRGHAPMLDEPLARRAILEFLERCHA
;
A
#
# COMPACT_ATOMS: atom_id res chain seq x y z
N MET A 1 6.12 -14.73 -18.06
CA MET A 1 5.29 -13.83 -18.90
C MET A 1 4.95 -12.62 -18.06
N THR A 2 5.44 -11.44 -18.42
CA THR A 2 5.02 -10.19 -17.78
C THR A 2 3.54 -9.96 -18.08
N CYS A 3 2.71 -9.87 -17.03
CA CYS A 3 1.30 -9.61 -17.20
C CYS A 3 1.11 -8.20 -17.78
N PHE A 4 0.32 -8.12 -18.85
CA PHE A 4 0.04 -6.85 -19.52
C PHE A 4 -0.84 -5.98 -18.62
N PHE A 5 -0.49 -4.71 -18.46
CA PHE A 5 -1.34 -3.68 -17.85
C PHE A 5 -1.49 -2.48 -18.78
N LEU A 6 -2.56 -1.75 -18.60
CA LEU A 6 -2.84 -0.50 -19.27
C LEU A 6 -2.41 0.67 -18.37
N ASP A 7 -1.71 1.62 -18.95
CA ASP A 7 -1.44 2.90 -18.30
C ASP A 7 -2.74 3.72 -18.24
N ARG A 8 -3.17 4.11 -17.04
CA ARG A 8 -4.33 4.97 -16.83
C ARG A 8 -3.89 6.29 -16.24
N PHE A 9 -4.23 7.37 -16.92
CA PHE A 9 -4.08 8.72 -16.39
C PHE A 9 -5.47 9.33 -16.20
N TYR A 10 -5.67 9.99 -15.08
CA TYR A 10 -6.93 10.67 -14.76
C TYR A 10 -6.62 11.97 -14.01
N ALA A 11 -7.59 12.86 -13.97
CA ALA A 11 -7.53 14.07 -13.16
C ALA A 11 -8.27 13.82 -11.84
N SER A 12 -7.64 14.17 -10.72
CA SER A 12 -8.33 14.26 -9.43
C SER A 12 -9.39 15.38 -9.46
N ASP A 13 -10.24 15.46 -8.46
CA ASP A 13 -11.27 16.51 -8.33
C ASP A 13 -10.68 17.92 -8.22
N ASP A 14 -9.42 18.05 -7.79
CA ASP A 14 -8.64 19.30 -7.74
C ASP A 14 -7.75 19.52 -8.98
N GLY A 15 -7.92 18.67 -10.02
CA GLY A 15 -7.24 18.80 -11.31
C GLY A 15 -5.83 18.26 -11.39
N LEU A 16 -5.32 17.61 -10.32
CA LEU A 16 -3.99 17.00 -10.37
C LEU A 16 -3.99 15.75 -11.26
N ARG A 17 -3.00 15.63 -12.16
CA ARG A 17 -2.86 14.46 -13.04
C ARG A 17 -2.29 13.29 -12.27
N LEU A 18 -3.09 12.23 -12.13
CA LEU A 18 -2.74 11.01 -11.40
C LEU A 18 -2.64 9.82 -12.34
N TYR A 19 -2.02 8.75 -11.86
CA TYR A 19 -1.71 7.55 -12.62
C TYR A 19 -2.11 6.27 -11.87
N ALA A 20 -2.49 5.24 -12.64
CA ALA A 20 -2.68 3.88 -12.14
C ALA A 20 -2.27 2.85 -13.22
N ARG A 21 -1.79 1.68 -12.79
CA ARG A 21 -1.72 0.47 -13.59
C ARG A 21 -3.05 -0.26 -13.51
N ASP A 22 -3.61 -0.60 -14.65
CA ASP A 22 -4.88 -1.31 -14.79
C ASP A 22 -4.61 -2.67 -15.46
N TYR A 23 -4.59 -3.74 -14.68
CA TYR A 23 -4.44 -5.11 -15.15
C TYR A 23 -5.83 -5.64 -15.50
N PRO A 24 -6.13 -5.86 -16.78
CA PRO A 24 -7.44 -6.34 -17.21
C PRO A 24 -7.75 -7.70 -16.57
N GLY A 25 -8.98 -7.87 -16.11
CA GLY A 25 -9.49 -9.17 -15.69
C GLY A 25 -9.84 -10.06 -16.89
N PRO A 26 -10.23 -11.33 -16.64
CA PRO A 26 -10.56 -12.29 -17.67
C PRO A 26 -11.85 -11.92 -18.43
N THR A 27 -12.74 -11.15 -17.80
CA THR A 27 -14.02 -10.69 -18.37
C THR A 27 -14.31 -9.26 -17.94
N PRO A 28 -15.19 -8.52 -18.64
CA PRO A 28 -15.59 -7.17 -18.23
C PRO A 28 -16.21 -7.10 -16.83
N ASP A 29 -16.90 -8.17 -16.40
CA ASP A 29 -17.57 -8.26 -15.09
C ASP A 29 -16.69 -8.91 -14.00
N ALA A 30 -15.40 -9.12 -14.30
CA ALA A 30 -14.48 -9.69 -13.32
C ALA A 30 -14.46 -8.84 -12.04
N PRO A 31 -14.38 -9.45 -10.85
CA PRO A 31 -14.24 -8.73 -9.60
C PRO A 31 -13.07 -7.76 -9.62
N ILE A 32 -13.23 -6.61 -8.95
CA ILE A 32 -12.23 -5.55 -8.96
C ILE A 32 -11.42 -5.59 -7.67
N VAL A 33 -10.10 -5.52 -7.80
CA VAL A 33 -9.16 -5.38 -6.67
C VAL A 33 -8.36 -4.08 -6.83
N LEU A 34 -8.48 -3.19 -5.86
CA LEU A 34 -7.70 -1.95 -5.76
C LEU A 34 -6.53 -2.18 -4.80
N CYS A 35 -5.29 -2.07 -5.30
CA CYS A 35 -4.07 -2.28 -4.52
C CYS A 35 -3.45 -0.93 -4.14
N LEU A 36 -3.45 -0.58 -2.86
CA LEU A 36 -3.02 0.72 -2.34
C LEU A 36 -1.63 0.64 -1.71
N PRO A 37 -0.64 1.39 -2.22
CA PRO A 37 0.75 1.32 -1.75
C PRO A 37 0.97 1.99 -0.39
N GLY A 38 2.13 1.68 0.20
CA GLY A 38 2.65 2.36 1.38
C GLY A 38 3.10 3.80 1.09
N LEU A 39 3.52 4.50 2.15
CA LEU A 39 3.77 5.94 2.14
C LEU A 39 4.74 6.41 1.05
N THR A 40 5.87 5.72 0.86
CA THR A 40 6.92 6.08 -0.10
C THR A 40 6.92 5.20 -1.34
N ARG A 41 5.90 4.36 -1.47
CA ARG A 41 5.81 3.30 -2.47
C ARG A 41 4.87 3.69 -3.62
N ASN A 42 4.81 2.88 -4.64
CA ASN A 42 4.01 3.12 -5.83
C ASN A 42 3.41 1.81 -6.39
N SER A 43 2.72 1.87 -7.50
CA SER A 43 2.03 0.75 -8.15
C SER A 43 2.92 -0.46 -8.46
N LYS A 44 4.24 -0.28 -8.59
CA LYS A 44 5.19 -1.36 -8.94
C LYS A 44 5.27 -2.44 -7.85
N ASP A 45 5.01 -2.07 -6.59
CA ASP A 45 5.04 -3.01 -5.45
C ASP A 45 4.05 -4.17 -5.58
N PHE A 46 2.96 -3.94 -6.29
CA PHE A 46 1.91 -4.94 -6.46
C PHE A 46 2.04 -5.79 -7.71
N SER A 47 3.12 -5.64 -8.50
CA SER A 47 3.26 -6.34 -9.78
C SER A 47 3.09 -7.86 -9.64
N SER A 48 3.77 -8.49 -8.68
CA SER A 48 3.68 -9.94 -8.44
C SER A 48 2.27 -10.37 -7.98
N LEU A 49 1.64 -9.61 -7.08
CA LEU A 49 0.28 -9.90 -6.61
C LEU A 49 -0.74 -9.67 -7.73
N ALA A 50 -0.61 -8.60 -8.50
CA ALA A 50 -1.49 -8.29 -9.62
C ALA A 50 -1.43 -9.38 -10.69
N GLU A 51 -0.24 -9.89 -11.03
CA GLU A 51 -0.07 -11.02 -11.94
C GLU A 51 -0.76 -12.30 -11.44
N ALA A 52 -0.74 -12.55 -10.13
CA ALA A 52 -1.41 -13.69 -9.54
C ALA A 52 -2.95 -13.55 -9.50
N LEU A 53 -3.46 -12.31 -9.39
CA LEU A 53 -4.89 -12.00 -9.34
C LEU A 53 -5.52 -11.84 -10.73
N ALA A 54 -4.79 -11.34 -11.73
CA ALA A 54 -5.29 -11.00 -13.05
C ALA A 54 -6.04 -12.14 -13.78
N PRO A 55 -5.72 -13.44 -13.57
CA PRO A 55 -6.53 -14.52 -14.14
C PRO A 55 -7.97 -14.60 -13.64
N ARG A 56 -8.31 -13.91 -12.53
CA ARG A 56 -9.62 -13.96 -11.88
C ARG A 56 -10.25 -12.59 -11.61
N CYS A 57 -9.44 -11.54 -11.54
CA CYS A 57 -9.85 -10.20 -11.15
C CYS A 57 -9.27 -9.15 -12.09
N ARG A 58 -9.95 -8.02 -12.25
CA ARG A 58 -9.31 -6.80 -12.72
C ARG A 58 -8.58 -6.15 -11.55
N VAL A 59 -7.29 -5.84 -11.71
CA VAL A 59 -6.48 -5.27 -10.62
C VAL A 59 -6.05 -3.86 -10.98
N ILE A 60 -6.28 -2.90 -10.08
CA ILE A 60 -5.96 -1.49 -10.26
C ILE A 60 -4.94 -1.11 -9.20
N CYS A 61 -3.76 -0.67 -9.61
CA CYS A 61 -2.66 -0.27 -8.74
C CYS A 61 -2.31 1.21 -9.00
N PRO A 62 -2.82 2.15 -8.19
CA PRO A 62 -2.53 3.57 -8.36
C PRO A 62 -1.14 3.94 -7.82
N ASP A 63 -0.58 4.97 -8.42
CA ASP A 63 0.43 5.81 -7.80
C ASP A 63 -0.30 6.95 -7.06
N LEU A 64 -0.09 7.07 -5.75
CA LEU A 64 -0.66 8.18 -5.00
C LEU A 64 -0.04 9.51 -5.46
N ARG A 65 -0.72 10.65 -5.28
CA ARG A 65 -0.15 11.97 -5.59
C ARG A 65 1.25 12.12 -5.00
N GLY A 66 2.19 12.62 -5.80
CA GLY A 66 3.59 12.79 -5.41
C GLY A 66 4.41 11.49 -5.39
N ARG A 67 3.92 10.39 -5.97
CA ARG A 67 4.66 9.12 -6.10
C ARG A 67 4.59 8.62 -7.54
N GLY A 68 5.65 7.94 -7.96
CA GLY A 68 5.70 7.30 -9.26
C GLY A 68 5.38 8.25 -10.40
N ARG A 69 4.42 7.89 -11.23
CA ARG A 69 4.00 8.66 -12.42
C ARG A 69 2.86 9.66 -12.14
N SER A 70 2.36 9.71 -10.91
CA SER A 70 1.41 10.74 -10.46
C SER A 70 2.13 12.06 -10.22
N ALA A 71 1.49 13.17 -10.58
CA ALA A 71 2.05 14.49 -10.39
C ALA A 71 2.31 14.81 -8.91
N ARG A 72 3.35 15.60 -8.67
CA ARG A 72 3.62 16.23 -7.37
C ARG A 72 2.59 17.34 -7.14
N ASP A 73 2.14 17.46 -5.90
CA ASP A 73 1.20 18.53 -5.52
C ASP A 73 1.98 19.79 -5.14
N ALA A 74 1.57 20.92 -5.68
CA ALA A 74 2.15 22.21 -5.33
C ALA A 74 1.84 22.63 -3.88
N ASP A 75 0.78 22.06 -3.29
CA ASP A 75 0.41 22.25 -1.88
C ASP A 75 0.74 20.99 -1.07
N PRO A 76 1.87 20.96 -0.34
CA PRO A 76 2.22 19.80 0.49
C PRO A 76 1.20 19.47 1.59
N GLY A 77 0.36 20.40 1.99
CA GLY A 77 -0.73 20.16 2.94
C GLY A 77 -1.80 19.19 2.43
N ARG A 78 -1.77 18.86 1.13
CA ARG A 78 -2.67 17.87 0.52
C ARG A 78 -2.13 16.43 0.55
N TYR A 79 -0.90 16.20 1.01
CA TYR A 79 -0.34 14.87 1.22
C TYR A 79 -0.88 14.24 2.52
N ARG A 80 -2.17 13.91 2.53
CA ARG A 80 -2.88 13.39 3.71
C ARG A 80 -3.90 12.30 3.34
N PRO A 81 -4.21 11.37 4.26
CA PRO A 81 -5.00 10.17 3.95
C PRO A 81 -6.39 10.45 3.39
N ASP A 82 -7.11 11.47 3.90
CA ASP A 82 -8.44 11.85 3.41
C ASP A 82 -8.39 12.33 1.96
N ARG A 83 -7.33 13.07 1.58
CA ARG A 83 -7.12 13.51 0.20
C ARG A 83 -6.81 12.33 -0.72
N TYR A 84 -5.95 11.39 -0.27
CA TYR A 84 -5.67 10.17 -1.01
C TYR A 84 -6.93 9.32 -1.21
N CYS A 85 -7.80 9.21 -0.19
CA CYS A 85 -9.07 8.51 -0.33
C CYS A 85 -9.99 9.16 -1.36
N ALA A 86 -10.07 10.50 -1.41
CA ALA A 86 -10.82 11.23 -2.43
C ALA A 86 -10.28 10.94 -3.85
N ASP A 87 -8.96 10.93 -4.03
CA ASP A 87 -8.33 10.56 -5.30
C ASP A 87 -8.70 9.14 -5.74
N MET A 88 -8.77 8.18 -4.80
CA MET A 88 -9.17 6.80 -5.11
C MET A 88 -10.64 6.70 -5.52
N LEU A 89 -11.54 7.44 -4.89
CA LEU A 89 -12.94 7.50 -5.31
C LEU A 89 -13.05 8.09 -6.72
N THR A 90 -12.33 9.16 -7.02
CA THR A 90 -12.26 9.75 -8.36
C THR A 90 -11.71 8.76 -9.40
N LEU A 91 -10.68 7.97 -9.04
CA LEU A 91 -10.15 6.90 -9.92
C LEU A 91 -11.23 5.86 -10.22
N LEU A 92 -11.91 5.36 -9.18
CA LEU A 92 -12.96 4.35 -9.36
C LEU A 92 -14.09 4.88 -10.24
N ASP A 93 -14.52 6.13 -10.04
CA ASP A 93 -15.55 6.79 -10.85
C ASP A 93 -15.10 6.94 -12.31
N HIS A 94 -13.84 7.40 -12.52
CA HIS A 94 -13.25 7.52 -13.86
C HIS A 94 -13.21 6.18 -14.61
N LEU A 95 -13.02 5.07 -13.90
CA LEU A 95 -12.96 3.73 -14.48
C LEU A 95 -14.32 3.02 -14.52
N GLY A 96 -15.40 3.67 -14.09
CA GLY A 96 -16.75 3.09 -14.02
C GLY A 96 -16.88 1.96 -12.99
N VAL A 97 -16.05 1.98 -11.94
CA VAL A 97 -16.00 0.95 -10.90
C VAL A 97 -16.89 1.36 -9.73
N ALA A 98 -18.03 0.70 -9.57
CA ALA A 98 -18.94 0.98 -8.47
C ALA A 98 -18.40 0.50 -7.11
N LYS A 99 -17.72 -0.66 -7.07
CA LYS A 99 -17.27 -1.31 -5.84
C LYS A 99 -16.00 -2.13 -6.08
N ALA A 100 -15.06 -2.15 -5.12
CA ALA A 100 -13.83 -2.92 -5.20
C ALA A 100 -13.47 -3.57 -3.86
N SER A 101 -12.76 -4.69 -3.89
CA SER A 101 -11.97 -5.17 -2.75
C SER A 101 -10.66 -4.39 -2.70
N ILE A 102 -10.19 -4.05 -1.49
CA ILE A 102 -8.99 -3.22 -1.32
C ILE A 102 -7.89 -4.04 -0.65
N VAL A 103 -6.72 -4.08 -1.26
CA VAL A 103 -5.49 -4.61 -0.65
C VAL A 103 -4.58 -3.41 -0.36
N GLY A 104 -4.42 -3.07 0.92
CA GLY A 104 -3.65 -1.89 1.31
C GLY A 104 -2.45 -2.21 2.18
N THR A 105 -1.28 -1.71 1.81
CA THR A 105 -0.05 -1.82 2.60
C THR A 105 0.18 -0.57 3.42
N SER A 106 0.37 -0.69 4.74
CA SER A 106 0.72 0.45 5.61
C SER A 106 -0.26 1.63 5.42
N LEU A 107 0.18 2.77 4.89
CA LEU A 107 -0.69 3.90 4.53
C LEU A 107 -1.89 3.44 3.65
N GLY A 108 -1.66 2.57 2.68
CA GLY A 108 -2.73 2.02 1.85
C GLY A 108 -3.76 1.23 2.65
N GLY A 109 -3.35 0.52 3.70
CA GLY A 109 -4.27 -0.15 4.62
C GLY A 109 -5.02 0.82 5.53
N LEU A 110 -4.39 1.92 5.95
CA LEU A 110 -5.09 3.02 6.63
C LEU A 110 -6.18 3.61 5.72
N MET A 111 -5.86 3.87 4.45
CA MET A 111 -6.84 4.33 3.46
C MET A 111 -7.97 3.32 3.27
N ALA A 112 -7.66 2.01 3.23
CA ALA A 112 -8.67 0.95 3.16
C ALA A 112 -9.62 0.99 4.37
N MET A 113 -9.11 1.19 5.58
CA MET A 113 -9.95 1.37 6.79
C MET A 113 -10.83 2.61 6.68
N ILE A 114 -10.28 3.75 6.21
CA ILE A 114 -11.04 4.99 6.04
C ILE A 114 -12.18 4.79 5.02
N LEU A 115 -11.86 4.22 3.84
CA LEU A 115 -12.86 3.98 2.79
C LEU A 115 -13.93 2.98 3.27
N ALA A 116 -13.54 1.89 3.92
CA ALA A 116 -14.47 0.89 4.45
C ALA A 116 -15.41 1.46 5.51
N ALA A 117 -14.94 2.39 6.34
CA ALA A 117 -15.74 3.03 7.39
C ALA A 117 -16.63 4.16 6.86
N THR A 118 -16.16 4.94 5.86
CA THR A 118 -16.84 6.16 5.41
C THR A 118 -17.60 6.00 4.10
N ARG A 119 -17.28 4.98 3.30
CA ARG A 119 -17.88 4.64 2.00
C ARG A 119 -18.08 3.13 1.85
N PRO A 120 -18.76 2.46 2.79
CA PRO A 120 -18.90 1.00 2.78
C PRO A 120 -19.55 0.47 1.50
N GLU A 121 -20.37 1.27 0.83
CA GLU A 121 -20.99 0.93 -0.45
C GLU A 121 -19.98 0.77 -1.59
N ARG A 122 -18.79 1.38 -1.46
CA ARG A 122 -17.71 1.34 -2.46
C ARG A 122 -16.69 0.21 -2.19
N VAL A 123 -16.77 -0.46 -1.03
CA VAL A 123 -15.79 -1.45 -0.57
C VAL A 123 -16.44 -2.80 -0.34
N GLN A 124 -15.94 -3.85 -1.00
CA GLN A 124 -16.44 -5.22 -0.86
C GLN A 124 -15.76 -5.99 0.26
N ALA A 125 -14.44 -5.88 0.34
CA ALA A 125 -13.59 -6.53 1.32
C ALA A 125 -12.28 -5.75 1.48
N ILE A 126 -11.58 -5.92 2.59
CA ILE A 126 -10.27 -5.29 2.81
C ILE A 126 -9.20 -6.29 3.24
N VAL A 127 -7.99 -6.09 2.74
CA VAL A 127 -6.76 -6.72 3.22
C VAL A 127 -5.87 -5.63 3.80
N LEU A 128 -5.54 -5.73 5.07
CA LEU A 128 -4.69 -4.81 5.81
C LEU A 128 -3.30 -5.43 5.92
N ASN A 129 -2.37 -4.99 5.07
CA ASN A 129 -1.00 -5.44 5.11
C ASN A 129 -0.18 -4.58 6.08
N ASP A 130 0.11 -5.16 7.21
CA ASP A 130 0.98 -4.70 8.27
C ASP A 130 0.61 -3.33 8.85
N VAL A 131 -0.68 -3.13 9.07
CA VAL A 131 -1.26 -1.94 9.70
C VAL A 131 -2.51 -2.33 10.47
N GLY A 132 -2.79 -1.56 11.53
CA GLY A 132 -3.98 -1.71 12.36
C GLY A 132 -4.43 -0.38 12.95
N PRO A 133 -5.40 -0.42 13.87
CA PRO A 133 -5.96 0.77 14.52
C PRO A 133 -5.03 1.45 15.52
N GLU A 134 -3.91 0.82 15.82
CA GLU A 134 -2.85 1.33 16.69
C GLU A 134 -1.50 1.00 16.07
N LEU A 135 -0.66 2.00 15.91
CA LEU A 135 0.68 1.88 15.33
C LEU A 135 1.72 1.98 16.44
N ASP A 136 2.72 1.09 16.40
CA ASP A 136 3.82 1.15 17.36
C ASP A 136 4.65 2.43 17.14
N PRO A 137 4.84 3.25 18.18
CA PRO A 137 5.57 4.52 18.06
C PRO A 137 7.02 4.34 17.59
N SER A 138 7.66 3.20 17.88
CA SER A 138 9.05 2.93 17.48
C SER A 138 9.19 2.83 15.96
N GLY A 139 8.28 2.09 15.32
CA GLY A 139 8.26 1.98 13.87
C GLY A 139 7.86 3.27 13.17
N VAL A 140 6.90 4.02 13.76
CA VAL A 140 6.54 5.36 13.24
C VAL A 140 7.75 6.29 13.31
N ALA A 141 8.50 6.30 14.42
CA ALA A 141 9.72 7.11 14.57
C ALA A 141 10.81 6.69 13.57
N ARG A 142 10.98 5.37 13.32
CA ARG A 142 11.91 4.86 12.31
C ARG A 142 11.54 5.37 10.92
N ILE A 143 10.27 5.31 10.53
CA ILE A 143 9.79 5.81 9.24
C ILE A 143 10.03 7.32 9.12
N ALA A 144 9.67 8.10 10.14
CA ALA A 144 9.91 9.54 10.18
C ALA A 144 11.42 9.87 10.09
N GLY A 145 12.27 8.94 10.51
CA GLY A 145 13.73 9.06 10.44
C GLY A 145 14.30 9.11 9.03
N TYR A 146 13.60 8.61 8.00
CA TYR A 146 14.10 8.59 6.62
C TYR A 146 13.14 9.24 5.59
N VAL A 147 11.85 9.30 5.85
CA VAL A 147 10.88 9.91 4.93
C VAL A 147 11.11 11.42 4.84
N GLY A 148 11.07 11.95 3.61
CA GLY A 148 11.25 13.38 3.35
C GLY A 148 12.69 13.85 3.36
N LYS A 149 13.67 13.01 3.73
CA LYS A 149 15.07 13.36 3.57
C LYS A 149 15.40 13.39 2.08
N GLN A 150 15.91 14.53 1.62
CA GLN A 150 16.48 14.62 0.30
C GLN A 150 17.79 13.83 0.30
N HIS A 151 17.91 12.91 -0.62
CA HIS A 151 19.15 12.22 -0.90
C HIS A 151 19.71 12.74 -2.22
N GLU A 152 20.99 13.09 -2.22
CA GLU A 152 21.68 13.39 -3.46
C GLU A 152 21.57 12.19 -4.41
N PRO A 153 21.42 12.46 -5.73
CA PRO A 153 21.47 11.42 -6.74
C PRO A 153 22.70 10.55 -6.55
N CYS A 154 22.56 9.24 -6.71
CA CYS A 154 23.64 8.31 -6.41
C CYS A 154 23.72 7.19 -7.46
N SER A 155 24.78 6.39 -7.42
CA SER A 155 24.90 5.17 -8.21
C SER A 155 23.89 4.11 -7.79
N VAL A 156 23.66 3.11 -8.64
CA VAL A 156 22.80 1.96 -8.32
C VAL A 156 23.32 1.21 -7.09
N ASP A 157 24.63 1.06 -6.96
CA ASP A 157 25.26 0.36 -5.83
C ASP A 157 25.02 1.10 -4.52
N GLU A 158 25.21 2.42 -4.49
CA GLU A 158 24.88 3.24 -3.32
C GLU A 158 23.39 3.24 -2.98
N ALA A 159 22.51 3.21 -3.99
CA ALA A 159 21.07 3.09 -3.75
C ALA A 159 20.72 1.75 -3.11
N VAL A 160 21.34 0.65 -3.57
CA VAL A 160 21.18 -0.69 -2.98
C VAL A 160 21.61 -0.69 -1.52
N ASP A 161 22.79 -0.13 -1.20
CA ASP A 161 23.29 -0.09 0.16
C ASP A 161 22.41 0.76 1.08
N ARG A 162 21.90 1.90 0.60
CA ARG A 162 20.94 2.75 1.33
C ARG A 162 19.62 2.04 1.60
N ILE A 163 19.03 1.39 0.58
CA ILE A 163 17.77 0.66 0.71
C ILE A 163 17.94 -0.53 1.66
N ALA A 164 19.06 -1.25 1.57
CA ALA A 164 19.39 -2.35 2.48
C ALA A 164 19.56 -1.86 3.93
N ALA A 165 20.23 -0.73 4.14
CA ALA A 165 20.40 -0.15 5.47
C ALA A 165 19.07 0.26 6.12
N ILE A 166 18.11 0.76 5.34
CA ILE A 166 16.78 1.16 5.83
C ILE A 166 15.89 -0.05 6.13
N ASN A 167 15.96 -1.10 5.29
CA ASN A 167 14.97 -2.19 5.30
C ASN A 167 15.53 -3.52 5.79
N GLY A 168 16.84 -3.65 6.04
CA GLY A 168 17.50 -4.93 6.35
C GLY A 168 16.92 -5.66 7.57
N LEU A 169 16.46 -4.92 8.60
CA LEU A 169 15.78 -5.53 9.75
C LEU A 169 14.41 -6.12 9.39
N ALA A 170 13.75 -5.57 8.39
CA ALA A 170 12.45 -6.05 7.92
C ALA A 170 12.57 -7.23 6.95
N PHE A 171 13.73 -7.41 6.31
CA PHE A 171 13.99 -8.45 5.30
C PHE A 171 15.37 -9.08 5.53
N PRO A 172 15.56 -9.84 6.64
CA PRO A 172 16.87 -10.33 7.06
C PRO A 172 17.50 -11.36 6.12
N ASP A 173 16.72 -11.97 5.25
CA ASP A 173 17.13 -12.97 4.26
C ASP A 173 17.38 -12.40 2.86
N TYR A 174 17.16 -11.07 2.66
CA TYR A 174 17.38 -10.44 1.36
C TYR A 174 18.85 -10.37 1.00
N GLY A 175 19.15 -10.84 -0.22
CA GLY A 175 20.45 -10.65 -0.85
C GLY A 175 20.49 -9.44 -1.78
N ARG A 176 21.64 -9.21 -2.43
CA ARG A 176 21.84 -8.08 -3.35
C ARG A 176 20.82 -8.04 -4.49
N ALA A 177 20.39 -9.19 -5.01
CA ALA A 177 19.40 -9.26 -6.10
C ALA A 177 18.03 -8.72 -5.66
N ASP A 178 17.61 -9.04 -4.42
CA ASP A 178 16.36 -8.58 -3.86
C ASP A 178 16.39 -7.06 -3.61
N TRP A 179 17.52 -6.55 -3.13
CA TRP A 179 17.72 -5.11 -2.95
C TRP A 179 17.73 -4.36 -4.27
N LEU A 180 18.32 -4.91 -5.33
CA LEU A 180 18.24 -4.36 -6.69
C LEU A 180 16.80 -4.29 -7.19
N ALA A 181 16.01 -5.34 -6.97
CA ALA A 181 14.59 -5.35 -7.31
C ALA A 181 13.80 -4.28 -6.52
N MET A 182 14.13 -4.11 -5.23
CA MET A 182 13.51 -3.07 -4.41
C MET A 182 13.89 -1.66 -4.90
N VAL A 183 15.15 -1.41 -5.29
CA VAL A 183 15.59 -0.15 -5.91
C VAL A 183 14.78 0.11 -7.19
N ALA A 184 14.63 -0.89 -8.08
CA ALA A 184 13.86 -0.74 -9.33
C ALA A 184 12.39 -0.38 -9.08
N ASN A 185 11.81 -0.83 -7.96
CA ASN A 185 10.43 -0.52 -7.59
C ASN A 185 10.26 0.84 -6.91
N THR A 186 11.27 1.31 -6.18
CA THR A 186 11.16 2.50 -5.31
C THR A 186 11.90 3.72 -5.83
N CYS A 187 12.70 3.55 -6.86
CA CYS A 187 13.53 4.61 -7.42
C CYS A 187 13.28 4.75 -8.93
N VAL A 188 13.76 5.86 -9.46
CA VAL A 188 13.90 6.12 -10.91
C VAL A 188 15.36 6.35 -11.24
N VAL A 189 15.75 6.03 -12.49
CA VAL A 189 17.09 6.31 -12.99
C VAL A 189 16.99 7.45 -14.00
N GLU A 190 17.64 8.57 -13.70
CA GLU A 190 17.71 9.73 -14.57
C GLU A 190 19.19 10.07 -14.81
N ASN A 191 19.59 10.18 -16.07
CA ASN A 191 20.97 10.46 -16.47
C ASN A 191 22.02 9.55 -15.81
N GLY A 192 21.68 8.27 -15.60
CA GLY A 192 22.55 7.28 -14.96
C GLY A 192 22.63 7.37 -13.43
N GLN A 193 21.87 8.26 -12.83
CA GLN A 193 21.78 8.42 -11.39
C GLN A 193 20.43 7.95 -10.85
N VAL A 194 20.43 7.41 -9.64
CA VAL A 194 19.24 6.90 -8.95
C VAL A 194 18.67 7.99 -8.06
N LEU A 195 17.35 8.21 -8.18
CA LEU A 195 16.55 9.15 -7.41
C LEU A 195 15.38 8.42 -6.76
N LEU A 196 14.90 8.92 -5.61
CA LEU A 196 13.68 8.40 -4.99
C LEU A 196 12.46 8.73 -5.86
N ASP A 197 11.58 7.74 -6.06
CA ASP A 197 10.38 7.84 -6.89
C ASP A 197 9.19 8.42 -6.11
N TYR A 198 9.46 9.44 -5.26
CA TYR A 198 8.42 10.16 -4.53
C TYR A 198 8.84 11.62 -4.22
N ASP A 199 7.86 12.47 -3.97
CA ASP A 199 8.08 13.85 -3.52
C ASP A 199 8.48 13.86 -2.04
N PRO A 200 9.65 14.39 -1.65
CA PRO A 200 10.04 14.50 -0.24
C PRO A 200 9.04 15.25 0.64
N ALA A 201 8.25 16.16 0.05
CA ALA A 201 7.24 16.92 0.76
C ALA A 201 6.11 16.07 1.38
N ILE A 202 5.98 14.78 1.00
CA ILE A 202 5.02 13.85 1.65
C ILE A 202 5.26 13.69 3.17
N ALA A 203 6.49 13.98 3.63
CA ALA A 203 6.82 13.98 5.06
C ALA A 203 6.02 15.01 5.86
N MET A 204 5.56 16.10 5.24
CA MET A 204 4.74 17.12 5.90
C MET A 204 3.40 16.57 6.38
N GLY A 205 2.84 15.59 5.68
CA GLY A 205 1.62 14.89 6.08
C GLY A 205 1.80 14.04 7.36
N MET A 206 3.04 13.66 7.70
CA MET A 206 3.37 12.95 8.94
C MET A 206 3.63 13.89 10.12
N ALA A 207 4.13 15.09 9.85
CA ALA A 207 4.58 16.04 10.87
C ALA A 207 3.44 16.74 11.63
N SER A 208 2.21 16.65 11.15
CA SER A 208 1.07 17.40 11.71
C SER A 208 0.46 16.81 12.99
N GLY A 209 1.03 15.74 13.56
CA GLY A 209 0.49 15.11 14.77
C GLY A 209 1.54 14.77 15.81
N SER A 210 1.37 15.29 17.01
CA SER A 210 2.23 15.00 18.17
C SER A 210 1.98 13.62 18.82
N ALA A 211 0.94 12.90 18.41
CA ALA A 211 0.61 11.56 18.89
C ALA A 211 0.09 10.70 17.75
N THR A 212 0.43 9.40 17.77
CA THR A 212 -0.15 8.41 16.87
C THR A 212 -1.67 8.38 17.07
N PRO A 213 -2.48 8.60 16.03
CA PRO A 213 -3.93 8.68 16.18
C PRO A 213 -4.49 7.34 16.68
N ASN A 214 -5.44 7.41 17.62
CA ASN A 214 -6.23 6.24 18.00
C ASN A 214 -7.28 5.95 16.92
N LEU A 215 -7.06 4.91 16.14
CA LEU A 215 -7.95 4.53 15.04
C LEU A 215 -8.93 3.40 15.39
N TRP A 216 -9.02 2.99 16.67
CA TRP A 216 -10.00 1.98 17.11
C TRP A 216 -11.43 2.35 16.77
N PRO A 217 -11.90 3.60 16.94
CA PRO A 217 -13.23 3.98 16.48
C PRO A 217 -13.44 3.78 14.97
N LEU A 218 -12.44 4.10 14.16
CA LEU A 218 -12.48 3.88 12.71
C LEU A 218 -12.56 2.37 12.39
N PHE A 219 -11.76 1.56 13.08
CA PHE A 219 -11.77 0.11 12.93
C PHE A 219 -13.13 -0.51 13.29
N ASP A 220 -13.80 0.01 14.32
CA ASP A 220 -15.15 -0.44 14.71
C ASP A 220 -16.21 -0.12 13.64
N MET A 221 -16.09 1.04 12.99
CA MET A 221 -17.00 1.48 11.92
C MET A 221 -16.95 0.57 10.68
N ILE A 222 -15.88 -0.20 10.46
CA ILE A 222 -15.81 -1.18 9.37
C ILE A 222 -16.90 -2.26 9.51
N GLY A 223 -17.36 -2.51 10.73
CA GLY A 223 -18.49 -3.42 11.01
C GLY A 223 -18.23 -4.87 10.57
N ALA A 224 -19.18 -5.45 9.85
CA ALA A 224 -19.13 -6.85 9.39
C ALA A 224 -18.41 -7.05 8.05
N MET A 225 -17.79 -6.02 7.49
CA MET A 225 -17.08 -6.12 6.19
C MET A 225 -16.02 -7.21 6.23
N PRO A 226 -15.97 -8.13 5.26
CA PRO A 226 -14.91 -9.14 5.18
C PRO A 226 -13.53 -8.50 5.23
N SER A 227 -12.67 -8.99 6.12
CA SER A 227 -11.36 -8.40 6.35
C SER A 227 -10.31 -9.47 6.63
N LEU A 228 -9.09 -9.25 6.09
CA LEU A 228 -7.89 -10.04 6.36
C LEU A 228 -6.79 -9.12 6.86
N ALA A 229 -6.18 -9.44 7.98
CA ALA A 229 -4.95 -8.79 8.44
C ALA A 229 -3.74 -9.69 8.11
N VAL A 230 -2.75 -9.11 7.47
CA VAL A 230 -1.44 -9.73 7.19
C VAL A 230 -0.41 -8.98 8.03
N ARG A 231 0.30 -9.67 8.91
CA ARG A 231 1.33 -9.09 9.77
C ARG A 231 2.69 -9.69 9.44
N GLY A 232 3.72 -8.86 9.33
CA GLY A 232 5.10 -9.36 9.35
C GLY A 232 5.50 -9.79 10.77
N ALA A 233 6.06 -10.98 10.93
CA ALA A 233 6.45 -11.50 12.26
C ALA A 233 7.46 -10.59 12.98
N LEU A 234 8.26 -9.82 12.21
CA LEU A 234 9.25 -8.86 12.70
C LEU A 234 8.75 -7.41 12.63
N SER A 235 7.44 -7.20 12.41
CA SER A 235 6.89 -5.84 12.29
C SER A 235 7.09 -5.01 13.55
N ASP A 236 7.56 -3.79 13.34
CA ASP A 236 7.69 -2.71 14.32
C ASP A 236 6.57 -1.65 14.18
N ILE A 237 5.55 -1.94 13.36
CA ILE A 237 4.38 -1.05 13.16
C ILE A 237 3.10 -1.69 13.71
N LEU A 238 2.80 -2.94 13.31
CA LEU A 238 1.66 -3.69 13.83
C LEU A 238 2.15 -4.63 14.92
N ALA A 239 1.98 -4.25 16.18
CA ALA A 239 2.38 -5.07 17.32
C ALA A 239 1.53 -6.37 17.38
N PRO A 240 2.09 -7.51 17.85
CA PRO A 240 1.33 -8.75 18.05
C PRO A 240 0.11 -8.55 18.95
N ALA A 241 0.24 -7.74 20.00
CA ALA A 241 -0.85 -7.42 20.92
C ALA A 241 -1.99 -6.66 20.23
N THR A 242 -1.66 -5.73 19.33
CA THR A 242 -2.65 -4.99 18.52
C THR A 242 -3.39 -5.94 17.58
N LEU A 243 -2.68 -6.84 16.88
CA LEU A 243 -3.33 -7.85 16.02
C LEU A 243 -4.27 -8.76 16.84
N ALA A 244 -3.82 -9.24 18.00
CA ALA A 244 -4.65 -10.05 18.89
C ALA A 244 -5.90 -9.29 19.36
N ALA A 245 -5.77 -8.00 19.69
CA ALA A 245 -6.90 -7.13 20.05
C ALA A 245 -7.87 -6.91 18.88
N MET A 246 -7.38 -6.76 17.65
CA MET A 246 -8.20 -6.66 16.43
C MET A 246 -9.04 -7.93 16.25
N VAL A 247 -8.43 -9.11 16.33
CA VAL A 247 -9.13 -10.40 16.19
C VAL A 247 -10.13 -10.62 17.32
N LYS A 248 -9.78 -10.30 18.58
CA LYS A 248 -10.70 -10.37 19.72
C LYS A 248 -11.92 -9.47 19.54
N ARG A 249 -11.71 -8.25 19.02
CA ARG A 249 -12.78 -7.25 18.81
C ARG A 249 -13.67 -7.59 17.61
N ARG A 250 -13.10 -8.26 16.61
CA ARG A 250 -13.79 -8.71 15.39
C ARG A 250 -13.44 -10.16 15.09
N PRO A 251 -14.18 -11.14 15.66
CA PRO A 251 -13.89 -12.57 15.45
C PRO A 251 -13.99 -13.04 13.99
N SER A 252 -14.64 -12.27 13.11
CA SER A 252 -14.71 -12.52 11.66
C SER A 252 -13.48 -12.04 10.91
N LEU A 253 -12.57 -11.28 11.53
CA LEU A 253 -11.31 -10.87 10.94
C LEU A 253 -10.40 -12.09 10.79
N ALA A 254 -10.08 -12.45 9.56
CA ALA A 254 -9.01 -13.41 9.30
C ALA A 254 -7.64 -12.75 9.56
N ALA A 255 -6.71 -13.49 10.11
CA ALA A 255 -5.36 -12.97 10.37
C ALA A 255 -4.29 -14.02 10.07
N ILE A 256 -3.19 -13.57 9.49
CA ILE A 256 -1.98 -14.37 9.28
C ILE A 256 -0.74 -13.59 9.70
N GLU A 257 0.29 -14.34 10.06
CA GLU A 257 1.62 -13.78 10.33
C GLU A 257 2.63 -14.37 9.35
N VAL A 258 3.44 -13.49 8.71
CA VAL A 258 4.44 -13.86 7.70
C VAL A 258 5.80 -13.96 8.36
N PRO A 259 6.37 -15.16 8.48
CA PRO A 259 7.68 -15.37 9.10
C PRO A 259 8.79 -14.63 8.35
N GLY A 260 9.77 -14.10 9.10
CA GLY A 260 10.96 -13.46 8.53
C GLY A 260 10.68 -12.14 7.79
N ARG A 261 9.52 -11.52 7.99
CA ARG A 261 9.16 -10.21 7.41
C ARG A 261 8.86 -9.20 8.51
N GLY A 262 9.38 -7.99 8.33
CA GLY A 262 9.02 -6.81 9.13
C GLY A 262 7.99 -5.95 8.41
N HIS A 263 8.06 -4.63 8.64
CA HIS A 263 7.15 -3.67 8.01
C HIS A 263 7.64 -3.24 6.62
N ALA A 264 6.95 -3.66 5.57
CA ALA A 264 5.80 -4.55 5.52
C ALA A 264 6.09 -5.74 4.59
N PRO A 265 5.42 -6.92 4.77
CA PRO A 265 5.47 -7.98 3.78
C PRO A 265 5.22 -7.48 2.37
N MET A 266 5.93 -8.03 1.39
CA MET A 266 5.84 -7.62 -0.03
C MET A 266 4.64 -8.24 -0.75
N LEU A 267 3.92 -9.16 -0.09
CA LEU A 267 2.76 -9.91 -0.59
C LEU A 267 3.09 -10.86 -1.76
N ASP A 268 4.36 -11.06 -2.04
CA ASP A 268 4.87 -12.10 -2.94
C ASP A 268 5.31 -13.36 -2.18
N GLU A 269 5.40 -13.29 -0.84
CA GLU A 269 5.66 -14.45 0.00
C GLU A 269 4.55 -15.50 -0.19
N PRO A 270 4.89 -16.79 -0.34
CA PRO A 270 3.92 -17.84 -0.65
C PRO A 270 2.74 -17.90 0.33
N LEU A 271 2.98 -17.64 1.61
CA LEU A 271 1.94 -17.63 2.65
C LEU A 271 0.99 -16.45 2.48
N ALA A 272 1.53 -15.23 2.36
CA ALA A 272 0.75 -14.01 2.20
C ALA A 272 -0.09 -14.07 0.93
N ARG A 273 0.57 -14.37 -0.20
CA ARG A 273 -0.10 -14.45 -1.51
C ARG A 273 -1.23 -15.49 -1.50
N ARG A 274 -1.00 -16.70 -1.00
CA ARG A 274 -2.03 -17.73 -0.91
C ARG A 274 -3.21 -17.27 -0.06
N ALA A 275 -2.96 -16.72 1.12
CA ALA A 275 -4.03 -16.27 2.02
C ALA A 275 -4.87 -15.16 1.39
N ILE A 276 -4.25 -14.22 0.66
CA ILE A 276 -4.96 -13.13 -0.03
C ILE A 276 -5.82 -13.70 -1.18
N LEU A 277 -5.27 -14.59 -2.01
CA LEU A 277 -6.02 -15.21 -3.11
C LEU A 277 -7.23 -15.97 -2.60
N GLU A 278 -7.07 -16.84 -1.60
CA GLU A 278 -8.16 -17.61 -0.99
C GLU A 278 -9.20 -16.71 -0.31
N PHE A 279 -8.76 -15.64 0.37
CA PHE A 279 -9.65 -14.68 1.01
C PHE A 279 -10.51 -13.95 -0.03
N LEU A 280 -9.90 -13.39 -1.07
CA LEU A 280 -10.61 -12.68 -2.12
C LEU A 280 -11.54 -13.59 -2.92
N GLU A 281 -11.15 -14.83 -3.20
CA GLU A 281 -12.01 -15.81 -3.86
C GLU A 281 -13.31 -16.05 -3.08
N ARG A 282 -13.22 -16.21 -1.75
CA ARG A 282 -14.41 -16.33 -0.89
C ARG A 282 -15.28 -15.07 -0.86
N CYS A 283 -14.68 -13.88 -0.99
CA CYS A 283 -15.42 -12.62 -1.00
C CYS A 283 -16.10 -12.33 -2.34
N HIS A 284 -15.63 -12.95 -3.42
CA HIS A 284 -16.12 -12.75 -4.77
C HIS A 284 -17.06 -13.86 -5.25
N ALA A 285 -17.18 -14.96 -4.50
CA ALA A 285 -18.16 -16.04 -4.73
C ALA A 285 -19.56 -15.57 -4.36
#